data_cd4d5a06a1200d8a3dcacce78dfcbc0a
#
_entry.id   cd4d5a06a1200d8a3dcacce78dfcbc0a
#
_cell.length_a   1.000
_cell.length_b   1.000
_cell.length_c   1.000
_cell.angle_alpha   90.00
_cell.angle_beta   90.00
_cell.angle_gamma   90.00
#
_symmetry.space_group_name_H-M   'P 1'
#
loop_
_entity.id
_entity.type
_entity.pdbx_description
1 polymer ?
#
loop_
_entity_poly.entity_id
_entity_poly.type
_entity_poly.pdbx_seq_one_letter_code
_entity_poly.pdbx_strand_id
1 'polypeptide(L)'
;MTKAPQLPDGLVVVVKSDCPTCVVVQPVIDRLGAHVVSEDDDAGLETSYLLDVDTVPTLIRVVDGVEVERTVGWRRPEWERISGTEGLGEDLPPYRPGCGARAVDPAFSSELAVRFGGSRMRSRRVELAELEDEMEALFDRGWTDGLPVVPPTEARVLRMLEGTTRSPDDVVAVVPPDLVECTVEKVAINAVLAGCKPEYLPVVLAAVEAACTDEFNMHGLLATTWFSGPLVVVNGPIAREIGMNSGINAMGQGNRANATIGRALQLVVRNVGGGRPGEVDRATLGNPGKYTFCFAEDEDGSPFPPLSTMHGLDAGADAVTLFAGAGVQGVVDQLSRTPESLALSLAAALRVVAHPKLAIAFDAMLVLSPEHGRVFREAEWDRDRLLAELGELLTLPGAEL
;
A
#
# COMPACT_ATOMS: atom_id res chain seq x y z
N MET A 1 -9.68 4.96 -23.82
CA MET A 1 -10.71 3.97 -24.21
C MET A 1 -10.04 3.03 -25.18
N THR A 2 -9.77 1.81 -24.78
CA THR A 2 -9.31 0.73 -25.66
C THR A 2 -10.37 0.46 -26.70
N LYS A 3 -9.95 0.30 -27.95
CA LYS A 3 -10.87 0.07 -29.08
C LYS A 3 -11.41 -1.36 -28.93
N ALA A 4 -12.74 -1.52 -28.95
CA ALA A 4 -13.35 -2.85 -28.95
C ALA A 4 -12.74 -3.70 -30.08
N PRO A 5 -12.45 -5.00 -29.84
CA PRO A 5 -11.88 -5.87 -30.86
C PRO A 5 -12.87 -6.00 -32.02
N GLN A 6 -12.37 -5.99 -33.26
CA GLN A 6 -13.19 -6.29 -34.42
C GLN A 6 -13.41 -7.79 -34.51
N LEU A 7 -14.61 -8.25 -34.24
CA LEU A 7 -15.01 -9.63 -34.38
C LEU A 7 -15.58 -9.91 -35.75
N PRO A 8 -15.37 -11.09 -36.35
CA PRO A 8 -16.06 -11.47 -37.58
C PRO A 8 -17.55 -11.70 -37.28
N ASP A 9 -18.40 -11.33 -38.25
CA ASP A 9 -19.83 -11.64 -38.16
C ASP A 9 -20.11 -13.13 -38.11
N GLY A 10 -21.12 -13.51 -37.33
CA GLY A 10 -21.50 -14.89 -37.12
C GLY A 10 -21.32 -15.37 -35.70
N LEU A 11 -20.84 -16.60 -35.55
CA LEU A 11 -20.60 -17.21 -34.23
C LEU A 11 -19.10 -17.16 -33.89
N VAL A 12 -18.81 -16.69 -32.71
CA VAL A 12 -17.45 -16.66 -32.13
C VAL A 12 -17.46 -17.47 -30.83
N VAL A 13 -16.47 -18.31 -30.63
CA VAL A 13 -16.33 -19.08 -29.38
C VAL A 13 -14.96 -18.84 -28.78
N VAL A 14 -14.94 -18.34 -27.52
CA VAL A 14 -13.70 -18.19 -26.74
C VAL A 14 -13.45 -19.47 -25.98
N VAL A 15 -12.23 -20.00 -26.10
CA VAL A 15 -11.81 -21.28 -25.50
C VAL A 15 -10.40 -21.21 -24.95
N LYS A 16 -10.01 -22.22 -24.17
CA LYS A 16 -8.63 -22.50 -23.78
C LYS A 16 -8.36 -24.02 -23.72
N SER A 17 -7.14 -24.43 -23.99
CA SER A 17 -6.76 -25.85 -24.11
C SER A 17 -6.88 -26.64 -22.81
N ASP A 18 -6.62 -26.02 -21.67
CA ASP A 18 -6.67 -26.63 -20.34
C ASP A 18 -8.08 -26.64 -19.69
N CYS A 19 -9.12 -26.24 -20.44
CA CYS A 19 -10.50 -26.27 -19.98
C CYS A 19 -11.19 -27.60 -20.37
N PRO A 20 -11.54 -28.48 -19.41
CA PRO A 20 -12.21 -29.74 -19.71
C PRO A 20 -13.55 -29.59 -20.45
N THR A 21 -14.28 -28.50 -20.21
CA THR A 21 -15.53 -28.22 -20.90
C THR A 21 -15.28 -27.78 -22.35
N CYS A 22 -14.24 -26.96 -22.61
CA CYS A 22 -13.85 -26.60 -23.97
C CYS A 22 -13.50 -27.82 -24.81
N VAL A 23 -12.71 -28.75 -24.25
CA VAL A 23 -12.33 -29.99 -24.93
C VAL A 23 -13.57 -30.83 -25.30
N VAL A 24 -14.51 -30.99 -24.38
CA VAL A 24 -15.73 -31.81 -24.61
C VAL A 24 -16.66 -31.21 -25.65
N VAL A 25 -16.76 -29.89 -25.75
CA VAL A 25 -17.63 -29.17 -26.71
C VAL A 25 -16.96 -28.89 -28.06
N GLN A 26 -15.69 -29.24 -28.24
CA GLN A 26 -14.98 -29.02 -29.50
C GLN A 26 -15.71 -29.54 -30.75
N PRO A 27 -16.26 -30.77 -30.75
CA PRO A 27 -17.02 -31.28 -31.89
C PRO A 27 -18.27 -30.44 -32.23
N VAL A 28 -18.87 -29.80 -31.22
CA VAL A 28 -20.01 -28.89 -31.42
C VAL A 28 -19.56 -27.61 -32.06
N ILE A 29 -18.41 -27.05 -31.61
CA ILE A 29 -17.79 -25.84 -32.17
C ILE A 29 -17.46 -26.06 -33.64
N ASP A 30 -16.83 -27.20 -33.96
CA ASP A 30 -16.47 -27.58 -35.33
C ASP A 30 -17.73 -27.72 -36.22
N ARG A 31 -18.81 -28.34 -35.73
CA ARG A 31 -20.08 -28.46 -36.45
C ARG A 31 -20.72 -27.11 -36.71
N LEU A 32 -20.60 -26.16 -35.80
CA LEU A 32 -21.15 -24.82 -35.97
C LEU A 32 -20.32 -23.95 -36.93
N GLY A 33 -19.10 -24.32 -37.27
CA GLY A 33 -18.16 -23.50 -38.01
C GLY A 33 -17.90 -22.14 -37.38
N ALA A 34 -17.93 -22.09 -36.04
CA ALA A 34 -17.72 -20.87 -35.29
C ALA A 34 -16.26 -20.39 -35.39
N HIS A 35 -16.06 -19.09 -35.41
CA HIS A 35 -14.72 -18.52 -35.29
C HIS A 35 -14.18 -18.77 -33.87
N VAL A 36 -13.03 -19.44 -33.78
CA VAL A 36 -12.43 -19.79 -32.49
C VAL A 36 -11.43 -18.71 -32.07
N VAL A 37 -11.63 -18.18 -30.89
CA VAL A 37 -10.69 -17.28 -30.16
C VAL A 37 -10.06 -18.11 -29.03
N SER A 38 -8.77 -18.41 -29.16
CA SER A 38 -8.05 -19.22 -28.17
C SER A 38 -7.24 -18.33 -27.22
N GLU A 39 -7.48 -18.49 -25.92
CA GLU A 39 -6.66 -17.82 -24.89
C GLU A 39 -5.23 -18.42 -24.77
N ASP A 40 -4.89 -19.40 -25.59
CA ASP A 40 -3.56 -20.01 -25.61
C ASP A 40 -2.56 -19.23 -26.46
N ASP A 41 -3.03 -18.28 -27.25
CA ASP A 41 -2.19 -17.35 -28.02
C ASP A 41 -2.48 -15.89 -27.67
N ASP A 42 -1.53 -15.01 -27.99
CA ASP A 42 -1.57 -13.61 -27.63
C ASP A 42 -2.77 -12.86 -28.23
N ALA A 43 -3.14 -13.13 -29.46
CA ALA A 43 -4.25 -12.44 -30.15
C ALA A 43 -5.61 -12.85 -29.57
N GLY A 44 -5.77 -14.13 -29.26
CA GLY A 44 -6.98 -14.63 -28.63
C GLY A 44 -7.10 -14.17 -27.19
N LEU A 45 -6.00 -14.13 -26.46
CA LEU A 45 -5.96 -13.62 -25.09
C LEU A 45 -6.28 -12.10 -25.02
N GLU A 46 -5.73 -11.29 -25.96
CA GLU A 46 -6.09 -9.88 -26.12
C GLU A 46 -7.59 -9.72 -26.39
N THR A 47 -8.12 -10.51 -27.33
CA THR A 47 -9.54 -10.47 -27.68
C THR A 47 -10.42 -10.83 -26.49
N SER A 48 -10.09 -11.91 -25.77
CA SER A 48 -10.81 -12.33 -24.57
C SER A 48 -10.79 -11.24 -23.48
N TYR A 49 -9.64 -10.62 -23.24
CA TYR A 49 -9.48 -9.52 -22.30
C TYR A 49 -10.32 -8.30 -22.68
N LEU A 50 -10.29 -7.88 -23.95
CA LEU A 50 -11.04 -6.70 -24.43
C LEU A 50 -12.55 -6.93 -24.48
N LEU A 51 -13.01 -8.20 -24.55
CA LEU A 51 -14.41 -8.59 -24.49
C LEU A 51 -14.91 -8.85 -23.06
N ASP A 52 -14.04 -8.72 -22.06
CA ASP A 52 -14.36 -8.99 -20.66
C ASP A 52 -14.95 -10.40 -20.47
N VAL A 53 -14.28 -11.40 -21.06
CA VAL A 53 -14.68 -12.81 -20.91
C VAL A 53 -14.17 -13.34 -19.58
N ASP A 54 -15.09 -13.75 -18.70
CA ASP A 54 -14.79 -14.29 -17.37
C ASP A 54 -14.77 -15.82 -17.32
N THR A 55 -15.43 -16.47 -18.27
CA THR A 55 -15.64 -17.90 -18.30
C THR A 55 -15.47 -18.46 -19.71
N VAL A 56 -14.81 -19.60 -19.86
CA VAL A 56 -14.69 -20.35 -21.12
C VAL A 56 -15.28 -21.77 -20.99
N PRO A 57 -15.88 -22.35 -22.04
CA PRO A 57 -16.16 -21.72 -23.34
C PRO A 57 -17.23 -20.63 -23.21
N THR A 58 -17.09 -19.56 -23.99
CA THR A 58 -18.14 -18.55 -24.18
C THR A 58 -18.52 -18.50 -25.66
N LEU A 59 -19.78 -18.78 -25.97
CA LEU A 59 -20.34 -18.60 -27.30
C LEU A 59 -20.92 -17.19 -27.45
N ILE A 60 -20.52 -16.48 -28.49
CA ILE A 60 -20.89 -15.10 -28.78
C ILE A 60 -21.52 -15.05 -30.16
N ARG A 61 -22.63 -14.33 -30.33
CA ARG A 61 -23.21 -13.96 -31.64
C ARG A 61 -22.77 -12.54 -31.96
N VAL A 62 -22.22 -12.36 -33.14
CA VAL A 62 -21.72 -11.08 -33.66
C VAL A 62 -22.51 -10.68 -34.91
N VAL A 63 -22.96 -9.42 -34.99
CA VAL A 63 -23.64 -8.79 -36.13
C VAL A 63 -23.02 -7.43 -36.35
N ASP A 64 -22.63 -7.13 -37.58
CA ASP A 64 -21.96 -5.87 -37.96
C ASP A 64 -20.71 -5.59 -37.10
N GLY A 65 -19.96 -6.65 -36.76
CA GLY A 65 -18.74 -6.57 -35.92
C GLY A 65 -19.00 -6.30 -34.46
N VAL A 66 -20.24 -6.32 -33.99
CA VAL A 66 -20.63 -6.04 -32.59
C VAL A 66 -21.27 -7.29 -31.98
N GLU A 67 -20.89 -7.57 -30.75
CA GLU A 67 -21.53 -8.60 -29.94
C GLU A 67 -22.98 -8.22 -29.67
N VAL A 68 -23.91 -9.13 -30.01
CA VAL A 68 -25.33 -8.95 -29.75
C VAL A 68 -25.85 -9.88 -28.64
N GLU A 69 -25.18 -11.01 -28.40
CA GLU A 69 -25.58 -11.97 -27.39
C GLU A 69 -24.42 -12.91 -27.04
N ARG A 70 -24.35 -13.37 -25.78
CA ARG A 70 -23.43 -14.43 -25.35
C ARG A 70 -24.06 -15.41 -24.37
N THR A 71 -23.46 -16.59 -24.28
CA THR A 71 -23.70 -17.58 -23.22
C THR A 71 -22.37 -18.19 -22.77
N VAL A 72 -22.25 -18.49 -21.46
CA VAL A 72 -21.04 -19.00 -20.83
C VAL A 72 -21.18 -20.48 -20.46
N GLY A 73 -20.10 -21.22 -20.55
CA GLY A 73 -20.10 -22.68 -20.35
C GLY A 73 -20.87 -23.39 -21.47
N TRP A 74 -21.14 -24.69 -21.26
CA TRP A 74 -21.99 -25.50 -22.17
C TRP A 74 -23.40 -25.56 -21.63
N ARG A 75 -24.36 -24.95 -22.35
CA ARG A 75 -25.81 -25.03 -22.10
C ARG A 75 -26.48 -25.29 -23.42
N ARG A 76 -26.80 -26.58 -23.72
CA ARG A 76 -27.34 -26.96 -25.04
C ARG A 76 -28.49 -26.06 -25.51
N PRO A 77 -29.57 -25.81 -24.75
CA PRO A 77 -30.66 -24.96 -25.22
C PRO A 77 -30.23 -23.55 -25.62
N GLU A 78 -29.27 -22.95 -24.88
CA GLU A 78 -28.76 -21.63 -25.17
C GLU A 78 -27.88 -21.63 -26.42
N TRP A 79 -27.01 -22.64 -26.56
CA TRP A 79 -26.17 -22.79 -27.75
C TRP A 79 -27.00 -23.00 -29.00
N GLU A 80 -28.07 -23.84 -28.94
CA GLU A 80 -29.03 -24.05 -30.04
C GLU A 80 -29.76 -22.73 -30.38
N ARG A 81 -30.24 -22.04 -29.37
CA ARG A 81 -30.95 -20.76 -29.56
C ARG A 81 -30.05 -19.68 -30.19
N ILE A 82 -28.83 -19.49 -29.69
CA ILE A 82 -27.90 -18.48 -30.19
C ILE A 82 -27.40 -18.83 -31.58
N SER A 83 -27.13 -20.12 -31.86
CA SER A 83 -26.64 -20.56 -33.17
C SER A 83 -27.75 -20.72 -34.23
N GLY A 84 -28.98 -20.90 -33.81
CA GLY A 84 -30.08 -21.31 -34.68
C GLY A 84 -29.97 -22.73 -35.21
N THR A 85 -29.16 -23.60 -34.59
CA THR A 85 -28.90 -24.99 -35.01
C THR A 85 -29.39 -25.94 -33.92
N GLU A 86 -30.31 -26.80 -34.29
CA GLU A 86 -30.87 -27.85 -33.40
C GLU A 86 -29.99 -29.12 -33.35
N GLY A 87 -30.18 -29.93 -32.29
CA GLY A 87 -29.52 -31.22 -32.15
C GLY A 87 -28.02 -31.13 -31.88
N LEU A 88 -27.60 -30.11 -31.16
CA LEU A 88 -26.20 -29.91 -30.80
C LEU A 88 -25.80 -30.82 -29.63
N GLY A 89 -24.70 -31.59 -29.80
CA GLY A 89 -24.09 -32.41 -28.74
C GLY A 89 -25.10 -33.31 -28.04
N GLU A 90 -25.92 -34.07 -28.79
CA GLU A 90 -26.92 -35.00 -28.24
C GLU A 90 -26.32 -36.07 -27.32
N ASP A 91 -25.08 -36.43 -27.57
CA ASP A 91 -24.23 -37.33 -26.78
C ASP A 91 -23.63 -36.68 -25.53
N LEU A 92 -23.74 -35.34 -25.38
CA LEU A 92 -23.21 -34.59 -24.24
C LEU A 92 -24.31 -34.35 -23.19
N PRO A 93 -23.93 -34.19 -21.90
CA PRO A 93 -24.85 -33.65 -20.91
C PRO A 93 -25.42 -32.31 -21.35
N PRO A 94 -26.71 -32.01 -21.08
CA PRO A 94 -27.32 -30.75 -21.52
C PRO A 94 -26.69 -29.50 -20.91
N TYR A 95 -25.92 -29.66 -19.83
CA TYR A 95 -25.22 -28.58 -19.12
C TYR A 95 -23.86 -29.08 -18.61
N ARG A 96 -22.83 -28.21 -18.77
CA ARG A 96 -21.55 -28.27 -18.06
C ARG A 96 -21.09 -26.86 -17.73
N PRO A 97 -20.62 -26.63 -16.49
CA PRO A 97 -20.05 -25.33 -16.14
C PRO A 97 -18.80 -25.07 -16.98
N GLY A 98 -18.53 -23.80 -17.26
CA GLY A 98 -17.26 -23.36 -17.82
C GLY A 98 -16.13 -23.37 -16.80
N CYS A 99 -14.95 -23.02 -17.27
CA CYS A 99 -13.77 -22.75 -16.45
C CYS A 99 -13.49 -21.26 -16.44
N GLY A 100 -12.87 -20.72 -15.40
CA GLY A 100 -12.42 -19.34 -15.38
C GLY A 100 -11.52 -19.01 -16.59
N ALA A 101 -11.77 -17.89 -17.25
CA ALA A 101 -10.94 -17.42 -18.36
C ALA A 101 -9.55 -16.95 -17.85
N ARG A 102 -8.51 -17.03 -18.69
CA ARG A 102 -7.19 -16.48 -18.36
C ARG A 102 -7.21 -14.95 -18.30
N ALA A 103 -8.11 -14.33 -19.06
CA ALA A 103 -8.28 -12.88 -19.09
C ALA A 103 -8.63 -12.28 -17.71
N VAL A 104 -9.28 -13.04 -16.83
CA VAL A 104 -9.67 -12.61 -15.47
C VAL A 104 -8.91 -13.33 -14.36
N ASP A 105 -7.90 -14.13 -14.71
CA ASP A 105 -7.07 -14.81 -13.70
C ASP A 105 -6.26 -13.76 -12.90
N PRO A 106 -6.42 -13.68 -11.56
CA PRO A 106 -5.72 -12.73 -10.73
C PRO A 106 -4.18 -12.80 -10.84
N ALA A 107 -3.65 -13.97 -11.23
CA ALA A 107 -2.21 -14.13 -11.43
C ALA A 107 -1.69 -13.34 -12.63
N PHE A 108 -2.52 -13.12 -13.65
CA PHE A 108 -2.14 -12.48 -14.90
C PHE A 108 -2.82 -11.12 -15.14
N SER A 109 -3.85 -10.77 -14.37
CA SER A 109 -4.68 -9.58 -14.58
C SER A 109 -3.88 -8.28 -14.74
N SER A 110 -2.87 -8.08 -13.89
CA SER A 110 -2.02 -6.88 -13.94
C SER A 110 -1.11 -6.86 -15.18
N GLU A 111 -0.62 -8.02 -15.63
CA GLU A 111 0.17 -8.14 -16.86
C GLU A 111 -0.68 -7.88 -18.10
N LEU A 112 -1.90 -8.43 -18.13
CA LEU A 112 -2.84 -8.19 -19.22
C LEU A 112 -3.28 -6.73 -19.29
N ALA A 113 -3.49 -6.09 -18.13
CA ALA A 113 -3.77 -4.66 -18.07
C ALA A 113 -2.62 -3.81 -18.63
N VAL A 114 -1.36 -4.21 -18.42
CA VAL A 114 -0.20 -3.57 -19.05
C VAL A 114 -0.22 -3.76 -20.57
N ARG A 115 -0.45 -4.99 -21.03
CA ARG A 115 -0.36 -5.37 -22.44
C ARG A 115 -1.52 -4.81 -23.27
N PHE A 116 -2.73 -4.89 -22.75
CA PHE A 116 -3.97 -4.64 -23.50
C PHE A 116 -4.81 -3.48 -22.94
N GLY A 117 -4.63 -3.10 -21.68
CA GLY A 117 -5.46 -2.11 -20.97
C GLY A 117 -5.16 -0.65 -21.31
N GLY A 118 -4.11 -0.36 -22.08
CA GLY A 118 -3.72 1.02 -22.40
C GLY A 118 -3.33 1.83 -21.16
N SER A 119 -2.31 1.39 -20.44
CA SER A 119 -1.82 2.02 -19.20
C SER A 119 -1.66 3.55 -19.33
N ARG A 120 -2.21 4.30 -18.36
CA ARG A 120 -2.08 5.76 -18.26
C ARG A 120 -0.82 6.21 -17.50
N MET A 121 0.04 5.28 -17.11
CA MET A 121 1.25 5.61 -16.38
C MET A 121 2.19 6.46 -17.23
N ARG A 122 2.78 7.50 -16.60
CA ARG A 122 3.64 8.50 -17.26
C ARG A 122 5.08 8.45 -16.80
N SER A 123 5.38 7.68 -15.76
CA SER A 123 6.75 7.55 -15.25
C SER A 123 7.66 6.93 -16.30
N ARG A 124 8.90 7.40 -16.32
CA ARG A 124 9.92 6.92 -17.26
C ARG A 124 10.15 5.41 -17.07
N ARG A 125 10.03 4.66 -18.15
CA ARG A 125 10.41 3.25 -18.20
C ARG A 125 11.91 3.13 -18.44
N VAL A 126 12.52 2.19 -17.73
CA VAL A 126 13.94 1.84 -17.91
C VAL A 126 14.01 0.37 -18.26
N GLU A 127 14.54 0.10 -19.43
CA GLU A 127 14.80 -1.26 -19.87
C GLU A 127 16.11 -1.76 -19.24
N LEU A 128 16.08 -2.97 -18.72
CA LEU A 128 17.26 -3.69 -18.22
C LEU A 128 17.69 -4.72 -19.27
N ALA A 129 18.99 -4.98 -19.36
CA ALA A 129 19.47 -6.05 -20.20
C ALA A 129 19.04 -7.41 -19.63
N GLU A 130 18.85 -8.41 -20.50
CA GLU A 130 18.34 -9.75 -20.14
C GLU A 130 19.13 -10.45 -19.01
N LEU A 131 20.41 -10.15 -18.87
CA LEU A 131 21.30 -10.71 -17.85
C LEU A 131 21.66 -9.71 -16.74
N GLU A 132 21.07 -8.51 -16.73
CA GLU A 132 21.30 -7.50 -15.69
C GLU A 132 20.53 -7.90 -14.43
N ASP A 133 21.21 -7.90 -13.27
CA ASP A 133 20.53 -8.12 -12.00
C ASP A 133 19.66 -6.90 -11.64
N GLU A 134 18.35 -7.11 -11.54
CA GLU A 134 17.38 -6.04 -11.31
C GLU A 134 17.64 -5.30 -9.99
N MET A 135 18.07 -6.01 -8.93
CA MET A 135 18.31 -5.38 -7.62
C MET A 135 19.57 -4.51 -7.64
N GLU A 136 20.66 -5.03 -8.23
CA GLU A 136 21.90 -4.25 -8.39
C GLU A 136 21.67 -3.05 -9.30
N ALA A 137 20.93 -3.22 -10.39
CA ALA A 137 20.57 -2.13 -11.29
C ALA A 137 19.79 -0.98 -10.61
N LEU A 138 18.92 -1.31 -9.67
CA LEU A 138 18.17 -0.30 -8.88
C LEU A 138 19.07 0.36 -7.84
N PHE A 139 20.00 -0.39 -7.25
CA PHE A 139 20.98 0.14 -6.32
C PHE A 139 21.94 1.11 -7.01
N ASP A 140 22.52 0.72 -8.15
CA ASP A 140 23.46 1.56 -8.93
C ASP A 140 22.83 2.87 -9.41
N ARG A 141 21.51 2.85 -9.67
CA ARG A 141 20.74 4.06 -10.03
C ARG A 141 20.39 4.93 -8.82
N GLY A 142 20.75 4.50 -7.60
CA GLY A 142 20.49 5.23 -6.37
C GLY A 142 19.02 5.28 -5.94
N TRP A 143 18.21 4.32 -6.38
CA TRP A 143 16.77 4.26 -6.07
C TRP A 143 16.44 3.46 -4.80
N THR A 144 17.45 2.95 -4.12
CA THR A 144 17.30 2.24 -2.86
C THR A 144 17.79 3.07 -1.69
N ASP A 145 17.38 2.69 -0.49
CA ASP A 145 17.84 3.19 0.79
C ASP A 145 19.05 2.41 1.34
N GLY A 146 19.67 1.55 0.52
CA GLY A 146 20.74 0.64 0.90
C GLY A 146 20.24 -0.79 1.20
N LEU A 147 18.93 -0.99 1.31
CA LEU A 147 18.31 -2.31 1.44
C LEU A 147 17.79 -2.79 0.08
N PRO A 148 17.65 -4.11 -0.12
CA PRO A 148 16.99 -4.65 -1.31
C PRO A 148 15.60 -4.05 -1.50
N VAL A 149 15.22 -3.79 -2.72
CA VAL A 149 13.90 -3.25 -3.09
C VAL A 149 13.18 -4.18 -4.05
N VAL A 150 11.86 -4.10 -4.08
CA VAL A 150 11.05 -4.83 -5.05
C VAL A 150 11.05 -4.05 -6.36
N PRO A 151 11.48 -4.63 -7.49
CA PRO A 151 11.46 -3.93 -8.78
C PRO A 151 10.06 -3.44 -9.13
N PRO A 152 9.88 -2.13 -9.41
CA PRO A 152 8.58 -1.54 -9.69
C PRO A 152 8.19 -1.74 -11.16
N THR A 153 7.98 -3.00 -11.54
CA THR A 153 7.47 -3.32 -12.88
C THR A 153 6.10 -2.68 -13.09
N GLU A 154 5.75 -2.40 -14.34
CA GLU A 154 4.47 -1.78 -14.69
C GLU A 154 3.29 -2.55 -14.09
N ALA A 155 3.31 -3.89 -14.19
CA ALA A 155 2.29 -4.75 -13.60
C ALA A 155 2.16 -4.60 -12.07
N ARG A 156 3.30 -4.50 -11.35
CA ARG A 156 3.29 -4.29 -9.90
C ARG A 156 2.76 -2.91 -9.51
N VAL A 157 3.08 -1.89 -10.29
CA VAL A 157 2.58 -0.52 -10.05
C VAL A 157 1.09 -0.43 -10.34
N LEU A 158 0.59 -1.03 -11.43
CA LEU A 158 -0.85 -1.10 -11.71
C LEU A 158 -1.61 -1.79 -10.60
N ARG A 159 -1.11 -2.95 -10.12
CA ARG A 159 -1.70 -3.64 -8.97
C ARG A 159 -1.67 -2.78 -7.71
N MET A 160 -0.60 -2.05 -7.46
CA MET A 160 -0.52 -1.13 -6.31
C MET A 160 -1.58 -0.04 -6.39
N LEU A 161 -1.85 0.50 -7.58
CA LEU A 161 -2.85 1.53 -7.83
C LEU A 161 -4.29 1.05 -7.60
N GLU A 162 -4.56 -0.27 -7.60
CA GLU A 162 -5.86 -0.83 -7.21
C GLU A 162 -6.23 -0.54 -5.74
N GLY A 163 -5.25 -0.21 -4.90
CA GLY A 163 -5.45 0.17 -3.50
C GLY A 163 -6.03 1.58 -3.29
N THR A 164 -6.30 2.34 -4.35
CA THR A 164 -6.88 3.69 -4.24
C THR A 164 -7.84 3.99 -5.38
N THR A 165 -8.80 4.86 -5.12
CA THR A 165 -9.72 5.38 -6.15
C THR A 165 -9.21 6.67 -6.82
N ARG A 166 -8.07 7.21 -6.34
CA ARG A 166 -7.45 8.42 -6.91
C ARG A 166 -6.81 8.12 -8.26
N SER A 167 -6.82 9.11 -9.16
CA SER A 167 -6.14 8.99 -10.45
C SER A 167 -4.62 8.87 -10.27
N PRO A 168 -3.92 8.06 -11.05
CA PRO A 168 -2.45 8.01 -11.04
C PRO A 168 -1.78 9.37 -11.22
N ASP A 169 -2.42 10.28 -11.96
CA ASP A 169 -1.94 11.64 -12.25
C ASP A 169 -2.22 12.66 -11.13
N ASP A 170 -3.07 12.33 -10.17
CA ASP A 170 -3.41 13.26 -9.09
C ASP A 170 -2.15 13.60 -8.28
N VAL A 171 -1.91 14.89 -8.06
CA VAL A 171 -0.81 15.35 -7.21
C VAL A 171 -1.19 15.11 -5.75
N VAL A 172 -0.34 14.37 -5.05
CA VAL A 172 -0.46 14.07 -3.63
C VAL A 172 0.13 15.21 -2.81
N ALA A 173 1.35 15.61 -3.16
CA ALA A 173 2.08 16.65 -2.45
C ALA A 173 3.23 17.20 -3.30
N VAL A 174 3.81 18.32 -2.86
CA VAL A 174 5.09 18.83 -3.33
C VAL A 174 6.15 18.42 -2.31
N VAL A 175 7.02 17.49 -2.71
CA VAL A 175 7.95 16.84 -1.77
C VAL A 175 9.24 17.59 -1.63
N PRO A 176 9.59 18.07 -0.41
CA PRO A 176 10.89 18.68 -0.15
C PRO A 176 12.01 17.62 -0.12
N PRO A 177 13.29 18.01 -0.29
CA PRO A 177 13.77 19.40 -0.42
C PRO A 177 13.68 19.97 -1.82
N ASP A 178 13.61 19.16 -2.87
CA ASP A 178 13.65 19.62 -4.27
C ASP A 178 12.30 20.22 -4.75
N LEU A 179 11.26 20.16 -3.92
CA LEU A 179 9.93 20.69 -4.20
C LEU A 179 9.33 20.13 -5.50
N VAL A 180 9.44 18.83 -5.68
CA VAL A 180 8.94 18.11 -6.85
C VAL A 180 7.49 17.64 -6.59
N GLU A 181 6.60 17.88 -7.57
CA GLU A 181 5.25 17.31 -7.55
C GLU A 181 5.32 15.78 -7.52
N CYS A 182 4.71 15.22 -6.49
CA CYS A 182 4.58 13.79 -6.30
C CYS A 182 3.16 13.34 -6.62
N THR A 183 3.00 12.59 -7.68
CA THR A 183 1.71 12.03 -8.07
C THR A 183 1.43 10.71 -7.34
N VAL A 184 0.17 10.28 -7.36
CA VAL A 184 -0.24 8.96 -6.84
C VAL A 184 0.60 7.84 -7.47
N GLU A 185 0.89 7.91 -8.77
CA GLU A 185 1.77 6.95 -9.45
C GLU A 185 3.18 6.91 -8.83
N LYS A 186 3.79 8.07 -8.54
CA LYS A 186 5.12 8.13 -7.91
C LYS A 186 5.11 7.56 -6.50
N VAL A 187 4.05 7.79 -5.73
CA VAL A 187 3.88 7.16 -4.41
C VAL A 187 3.74 5.64 -4.57
N ALA A 188 2.92 5.17 -5.51
CA ALA A 188 2.73 3.74 -5.77
C ALA A 188 4.03 3.04 -6.18
N ILE A 189 4.87 3.67 -7.02
CA ILE A 189 6.21 3.16 -7.38
C ILE A 189 7.06 2.96 -6.12
N ASN A 190 7.13 3.94 -5.23
CA ASN A 190 7.92 3.84 -4.01
C ASN A 190 7.31 2.87 -2.98
N ALA A 191 5.99 2.72 -2.95
CA ALA A 191 5.31 1.70 -2.17
C ALA A 191 5.66 0.28 -2.67
N VAL A 192 5.74 0.07 -3.99
CA VAL A 192 6.24 -1.19 -4.57
C VAL A 192 7.70 -1.43 -4.18
N LEU A 193 8.58 -0.43 -4.38
CA LEU A 193 10.00 -0.52 -3.97
C LEU A 193 10.15 -0.92 -2.51
N ALA A 194 9.32 -0.37 -1.62
CA ALA A 194 9.30 -0.69 -0.19
C ALA A 194 8.78 -2.10 0.12
N GLY A 195 8.01 -2.72 -0.78
CA GLY A 195 7.37 -4.01 -0.60
C GLY A 195 5.97 -3.94 0.02
N CYS A 196 5.27 -2.81 -0.10
CA CYS A 196 3.88 -2.67 0.32
C CYS A 196 2.93 -3.64 -0.41
N LYS A 197 1.75 -3.86 0.19
CA LYS A 197 0.59 -4.40 -0.50
C LYS A 197 -0.31 -3.25 -0.98
N PRO A 198 -1.18 -3.48 -1.97
CA PRO A 198 -2.14 -2.47 -2.44
C PRO A 198 -2.97 -1.85 -1.32
N GLU A 199 -3.43 -2.65 -0.36
CA GLU A 199 -4.27 -2.23 0.75
C GLU A 199 -3.58 -1.21 1.69
N TYR A 200 -2.24 -1.09 1.62
CA TYR A 200 -1.48 -0.14 2.41
C TYR A 200 -1.38 1.24 1.77
N LEU A 201 -1.68 1.34 0.47
CA LEU A 201 -1.49 2.57 -0.30
C LEU A 201 -2.25 3.78 0.27
N PRO A 202 -3.50 3.68 0.77
CA PRO A 202 -4.18 4.81 1.38
C PRO A 202 -3.41 5.42 2.57
N VAL A 203 -2.82 4.57 3.42
CA VAL A 203 -2.02 5.02 4.57
C VAL A 203 -0.72 5.66 4.11
N VAL A 204 -0.06 5.11 3.07
CA VAL A 204 1.16 5.71 2.49
C VAL A 204 0.86 7.07 1.89
N LEU A 205 -0.26 7.23 1.16
CA LEU A 205 -0.68 8.52 0.59
C LEU A 205 -0.90 9.56 1.68
N ALA A 206 -1.66 9.22 2.73
CA ALA A 206 -1.90 10.11 3.86
C ALA A 206 -0.60 10.48 4.60
N ALA A 207 0.32 9.52 4.76
CA ALA A 207 1.63 9.79 5.38
C ALA A 207 2.49 10.75 4.54
N VAL A 208 2.46 10.63 3.21
CA VAL A 208 3.16 11.56 2.30
C VAL A 208 2.54 12.95 2.36
N GLU A 209 1.21 13.06 2.34
CA GLU A 209 0.50 14.34 2.50
C GLU A 209 0.88 15.02 3.81
N ALA A 210 0.80 14.30 4.93
CA ALA A 210 1.14 14.83 6.25
C ALA A 210 2.63 15.25 6.35
N ALA A 211 3.55 14.48 5.75
CA ALA A 211 4.98 14.81 5.78
C ALA A 211 5.32 16.09 5.00
N CYS A 212 4.49 16.43 4.03
CA CYS A 212 4.71 17.61 3.17
C CYS A 212 3.93 18.86 3.61
N THR A 213 3.28 18.81 4.79
CA THR A 213 2.68 20.01 5.39
C THR A 213 3.76 20.95 5.97
N ASP A 214 3.44 22.22 6.05
CA ASP A 214 4.34 23.23 6.66
C ASP A 214 4.54 22.94 8.16
N GLU A 215 3.52 22.42 8.84
CA GLU A 215 3.55 22.07 10.26
C GLU A 215 4.57 20.97 10.57
N PHE A 216 4.69 19.96 9.71
CA PHE A 216 5.68 18.90 9.89
C PHE A 216 7.10 19.36 9.52
N ASN A 217 7.22 20.31 8.61
CA ASN A 217 8.48 20.92 8.17
C ASN A 217 9.56 19.89 7.77
N MET A 218 9.22 18.98 6.85
CA MET A 218 10.14 17.94 6.38
C MET A 218 11.45 18.50 5.83
N HIS A 219 11.42 19.70 5.20
CA HIS A 219 12.62 20.37 4.70
C HIS A 219 13.59 20.71 5.86
N GLY A 220 13.08 21.35 6.91
CA GLY A 220 13.88 21.66 8.10
C GLY A 220 14.40 20.39 8.79
N LEU A 221 13.61 19.34 8.81
CA LEU A 221 13.99 18.04 9.36
C LEU A 221 15.18 17.42 8.61
N LEU A 222 15.24 17.57 7.29
CA LEU A 222 16.37 17.10 6.47
C LEU A 222 17.59 18.01 6.58
N ALA A 223 17.37 19.33 6.60
CA ALA A 223 18.46 20.31 6.56
C ALA A 223 19.23 20.46 7.88
N THR A 224 18.68 19.99 9.00
CA THR A 224 19.36 20.02 10.30
C THR A 224 20.39 18.91 10.44
N THR A 225 21.43 19.16 11.24
CA THR A 225 22.40 18.13 11.63
C THR A 225 21.84 17.14 12.66
N TRP A 226 20.72 17.47 13.30
CA TRP A 226 19.98 16.54 14.14
C TRP A 226 19.38 15.44 13.29
N PHE A 227 19.38 14.21 13.78
CA PHE A 227 19.14 13.01 12.99
C PHE A 227 17.71 12.46 13.09
N SER A 228 16.71 13.32 13.28
CA SER A 228 15.32 12.91 13.29
C SER A 228 14.84 12.46 11.91
N GLY A 229 13.84 11.60 11.91
CA GLY A 229 13.08 11.16 10.74
C GLY A 229 11.60 11.07 11.06
N PRO A 230 10.73 10.96 10.05
CA PRO A 230 9.30 10.82 10.26
C PRO A 230 8.98 9.47 10.92
N LEU A 231 8.31 9.53 12.07
CA LEU A 231 7.64 8.42 12.72
C LEU A 231 6.16 8.53 12.39
N VAL A 232 5.54 7.44 11.94
CA VAL A 232 4.14 7.35 11.54
C VAL A 232 3.38 6.54 12.56
N VAL A 233 2.38 7.14 13.20
CA VAL A 233 1.41 6.43 14.05
C VAL A 233 0.09 6.35 13.30
N VAL A 234 -0.47 5.14 13.20
CA VAL A 234 -1.72 4.88 12.50
C VAL A 234 -2.83 4.59 13.50
N ASN A 235 -3.94 5.29 13.36
CA ASN A 235 -5.15 5.17 14.15
C ASN A 235 -6.34 4.71 13.30
N GLY A 236 -7.35 4.17 13.94
CA GLY A 236 -8.63 3.82 13.35
C GLY A 236 -8.73 2.37 12.84
N PRO A 237 -9.91 2.02 12.30
CA PRO A 237 -10.20 0.69 11.76
C PRO A 237 -9.21 0.22 10.70
N ILE A 238 -8.72 1.12 9.84
CA ILE A 238 -7.76 0.83 8.77
C ILE A 238 -6.53 0.06 9.28
N ALA A 239 -6.05 0.39 10.48
CA ALA A 239 -4.89 -0.30 11.05
C ALA A 239 -5.12 -1.81 11.19
N ARG A 240 -6.31 -2.22 11.64
CA ARG A 240 -6.70 -3.63 11.77
C ARG A 240 -7.01 -4.27 10.43
N GLU A 241 -7.70 -3.55 9.55
CA GLU A 241 -8.10 -4.04 8.22
C GLU A 241 -6.88 -4.42 7.37
N ILE A 242 -5.82 -3.62 7.42
CA ILE A 242 -4.58 -3.91 6.68
C ILE A 242 -3.58 -4.77 7.48
N GLY A 243 -3.95 -5.23 8.68
CA GLY A 243 -3.17 -6.14 9.50
C GLY A 243 -1.92 -5.52 10.13
N MET A 244 -1.98 -4.23 10.52
CA MET A 244 -0.90 -3.61 11.28
C MET A 244 -0.78 -4.23 12.68
N ASN A 245 0.42 -4.20 13.22
CA ASN A 245 0.70 -4.64 14.58
C ASN A 245 0.72 -3.44 15.54
N SER A 246 -0.16 -3.46 16.54
CA SER A 246 -0.18 -2.53 17.68
C SER A 246 0.22 -3.19 18.99
N GLY A 247 0.50 -4.51 18.99
CA GLY A 247 0.78 -5.32 20.16
C GLY A 247 2.28 -5.58 20.39
N ILE A 248 2.59 -6.83 20.71
CA ILE A 248 3.98 -7.26 21.01
C ILE A 248 4.91 -6.92 19.85
N ASN A 249 6.01 -6.24 20.15
CA ASN A 249 7.02 -5.85 19.18
C ASN A 249 6.50 -4.90 18.06
N ALA A 250 5.49 -4.07 18.35
CA ALA A 250 4.87 -3.18 17.36
C ALA A 250 5.88 -2.25 16.64
N MET A 251 6.92 -1.79 17.38
CA MET A 251 7.97 -0.92 16.85
C MET A 251 9.16 -1.68 16.26
N GLY A 252 9.13 -3.02 16.28
CA GLY A 252 10.20 -3.88 15.79
C GLY A 252 9.89 -4.51 14.42
N GLN A 253 10.68 -5.52 14.09
CA GLN A 253 10.55 -6.28 12.85
C GLN A 253 9.40 -7.31 12.92
N GLY A 254 8.92 -7.79 11.75
CA GLY A 254 8.02 -8.94 11.64
C GLY A 254 6.66 -8.63 11.04
N ASN A 255 6.15 -7.41 11.19
CA ASN A 255 4.91 -7.00 10.54
C ASN A 255 5.19 -6.27 9.22
N ARG A 256 4.60 -6.79 8.12
CA ARG A 256 4.85 -6.23 6.79
C ARG A 256 4.29 -4.82 6.65
N ALA A 257 3.09 -4.54 7.15
CA ALA A 257 2.47 -3.22 7.04
C ALA A 257 3.29 -2.17 7.79
N ASN A 258 3.62 -2.41 9.08
CA ASN A 258 4.44 -1.50 9.88
C ASN A 258 5.80 -1.21 9.19
N ALA A 259 6.48 -2.27 8.73
CA ALA A 259 7.79 -2.12 8.13
C ALA A 259 7.76 -1.38 6.80
N THR A 260 6.82 -1.71 5.91
CA THR A 260 6.85 -1.20 4.53
C THR A 260 6.19 0.15 4.35
N ILE A 261 5.19 0.52 5.15
CA ILE A 261 4.54 1.84 5.11
C ILE A 261 5.55 2.93 5.48
N GLY A 262 6.23 2.81 6.61
CA GLY A 262 7.24 3.79 7.01
C GLY A 262 8.39 3.88 5.99
N ARG A 263 8.81 2.73 5.44
CA ARG A 263 9.85 2.69 4.40
C ARG A 263 9.40 3.35 3.11
N ALA A 264 8.15 3.17 2.69
CA ALA A 264 7.61 3.81 1.49
C ALA A 264 7.66 5.35 1.58
N LEU A 265 7.27 5.91 2.73
CA LEU A 265 7.40 7.36 2.99
C LEU A 265 8.85 7.83 2.84
N GLN A 266 9.81 7.13 3.46
CA GLN A 266 11.23 7.47 3.38
C GLN A 266 11.76 7.39 1.93
N LEU A 267 11.33 6.37 1.18
CA LEU A 267 11.71 6.25 -0.24
C LEU A 267 11.08 7.35 -1.10
N VAL A 268 9.86 7.81 -0.83
CA VAL A 268 9.27 8.99 -1.50
C VAL A 268 10.11 10.23 -1.25
N VAL A 269 10.44 10.52 0.00
CA VAL A 269 11.29 11.67 0.37
C VAL A 269 12.65 11.60 -0.32
N ARG A 270 13.26 10.41 -0.37
CA ARG A 270 14.55 10.18 -1.02
C ARG A 270 14.47 10.30 -2.55
N ASN A 271 13.56 9.57 -3.18
CA ASN A 271 13.55 9.35 -4.64
C ASN A 271 12.80 10.45 -5.40
N VAL A 272 11.77 11.04 -4.79
CA VAL A 272 11.00 12.13 -5.39
C VAL A 272 11.49 13.48 -4.89
N GLY A 273 11.66 13.61 -3.58
CA GLY A 273 12.08 14.85 -2.94
C GLY A 273 13.58 15.14 -3.01
N GLY A 274 14.43 14.15 -3.30
CA GLY A 274 15.88 14.34 -3.32
C GLY A 274 16.55 14.36 -1.93
N GLY A 275 15.84 13.95 -0.87
CA GLY A 275 16.35 13.89 0.50
C GLY A 275 17.39 12.79 0.71
N ARG A 276 18.59 12.97 0.18
CA ARG A 276 19.67 11.98 0.20
C ARG A 276 20.72 12.30 1.25
N PRO A 277 21.24 11.26 1.96
CA PRO A 277 22.34 11.43 2.90
C PRO A 277 23.58 12.05 2.26
N GLY A 278 24.16 13.05 2.93
CA GLY A 278 25.34 13.78 2.44
C GLY A 278 25.03 14.90 1.45
N GLU A 279 23.82 14.97 0.91
CA GLU A 279 23.30 16.08 0.11
C GLU A 279 22.47 17.00 1.01
N VAL A 280 21.14 17.06 0.86
CA VAL A 280 20.29 17.87 1.74
C VAL A 280 19.98 17.15 3.05
N ASP A 281 19.93 15.82 3.11
CA ASP A 281 19.87 15.13 4.39
C ASP A 281 21.21 15.28 5.13
N ARG A 282 21.23 16.22 6.07
CA ARG A 282 22.41 16.66 6.81
C ARG A 282 22.59 15.95 8.15
N ALA A 283 21.79 14.93 8.44
CA ALA A 283 21.88 14.19 9.70
C ALA A 283 23.32 13.72 9.96
N THR A 284 23.90 14.12 11.10
CA THR A 284 25.30 13.79 11.43
C THR A 284 25.50 12.30 11.67
N LEU A 285 24.64 11.67 12.44
CA LEU A 285 24.74 10.25 12.80
C LEU A 285 23.67 9.40 12.11
N GLY A 286 22.50 9.98 11.83
CA GLY A 286 21.33 9.21 11.46
C GLY A 286 20.80 8.36 12.62
N ASN A 287 19.72 7.64 12.37
CA ASN A 287 19.19 6.62 13.29
C ASN A 287 18.46 5.53 12.47
N PRO A 288 18.27 4.31 13.04
CA PRO A 288 17.57 3.23 12.34
C PRO A 288 16.13 3.56 11.90
N GLY A 289 15.44 4.47 12.61
CA GLY A 289 14.10 4.94 12.23
C GLY A 289 14.06 5.70 10.90
N LYS A 290 15.21 6.09 10.35
CA LYS A 290 15.28 6.70 9.00
C LYS A 290 15.20 5.66 7.87
N TYR A 291 15.23 4.36 8.14
CA TYR A 291 14.84 3.34 7.18
C TYR A 291 13.33 3.13 7.15
N THR A 292 12.74 3.00 8.34
CA THR A 292 11.31 2.83 8.56
C THR A 292 10.99 3.08 10.02
N PHE A 293 9.91 3.81 10.29
CA PHE A 293 9.41 3.99 11.64
C PHE A 293 7.90 4.19 11.59
N CYS A 294 7.15 3.11 11.68
CA CYS A 294 5.70 3.12 11.59
C CYS A 294 5.10 2.01 12.43
N PHE A 295 4.06 2.33 13.18
CA PHE A 295 3.27 1.37 13.94
C PHE A 295 1.83 1.85 14.14
N ALA A 296 0.93 0.93 14.49
CA ALA A 296 -0.43 1.28 14.89
C ALA A 296 -0.52 1.49 16.40
N GLU A 297 -1.35 2.43 16.84
CA GLU A 297 -1.69 2.59 18.26
C GLU A 297 -2.61 1.45 18.71
N ASP A 298 -2.38 0.90 19.91
CA ASP A 298 -3.29 -0.03 20.57
C ASP A 298 -4.43 0.75 21.26
N GLU A 299 -5.40 1.18 20.48
CA GLU A 299 -6.53 2.01 20.96
C GLU A 299 -7.38 1.27 21.99
N ASP A 300 -7.59 -0.05 21.81
CA ASP A 300 -8.39 -0.86 22.74
C ASP A 300 -7.65 -1.11 24.06
N GLY A 301 -6.32 -1.19 24.01
CA GLY A 301 -5.45 -1.39 25.17
C GLY A 301 -5.01 -0.09 25.86
N SER A 302 -5.14 1.06 25.21
CA SER A 302 -4.74 2.36 25.76
C SER A 302 -5.59 2.80 26.95
N PRO A 303 -5.01 3.40 28.01
CA PRO A 303 -5.78 4.06 29.06
C PRO A 303 -6.33 5.43 28.63
N PHE A 304 -5.88 5.94 27.48
CA PHE A 304 -6.20 7.27 26.97
C PHE A 304 -6.96 7.19 25.67
N PRO A 305 -7.72 8.25 25.30
CA PRO A 305 -8.26 8.37 23.95
C PRO A 305 -7.16 8.26 22.90
N PRO A 306 -7.49 7.83 21.65
CA PRO A 306 -6.52 7.73 20.56
C PRO A 306 -5.69 9.00 20.35
N LEU A 307 -4.43 8.85 19.91
CA LEU A 307 -3.52 9.98 19.66
C LEU A 307 -4.13 11.00 18.68
N SER A 308 -4.85 10.52 17.65
CA SER A 308 -5.51 11.34 16.65
C SER A 308 -6.51 12.35 17.26
N THR A 309 -7.09 12.04 18.42
CA THR A 309 -8.03 12.97 19.11
C THR A 309 -7.35 14.24 19.62
N MET A 310 -6.04 14.20 19.89
CA MET A 310 -5.27 15.42 20.26
C MET A 310 -5.20 16.43 19.11
N HIS A 311 -5.41 15.97 17.89
CA HIS A 311 -5.41 16.78 16.67
C HIS A 311 -6.84 17.11 16.18
N GLY A 312 -7.85 16.88 17.03
CA GLY A 312 -9.23 17.25 16.76
C GLY A 312 -10.01 16.28 15.88
N LEU A 313 -9.51 15.07 15.69
CA LEU A 313 -10.22 14.02 14.98
C LEU A 313 -11.12 13.23 15.95
N ASP A 314 -12.21 12.69 15.43
CA ASP A 314 -13.11 11.83 16.19
C ASP A 314 -12.43 10.49 16.54
N ALA A 315 -12.73 9.95 17.71
CA ALA A 315 -12.28 8.60 18.06
C ALA A 315 -12.85 7.57 17.07
N GLY A 316 -11.97 6.70 16.57
CA GLY A 316 -12.33 5.71 15.54
C GLY A 316 -12.25 6.23 14.10
N ALA A 317 -11.80 7.46 13.87
CA ALA A 317 -11.45 7.92 12.54
C ALA A 317 -10.13 7.30 12.07
N ASP A 318 -10.07 6.91 10.80
CA ASP A 318 -8.83 6.50 10.16
C ASP A 318 -7.90 7.71 10.04
N ALA A 319 -6.70 7.61 10.62
CA ALA A 319 -5.78 8.73 10.66
C ALA A 319 -4.32 8.28 10.68
N VAL A 320 -3.45 9.16 10.19
CA VAL A 320 -2.01 9.10 10.42
C VAL A 320 -1.57 10.33 11.21
N THR A 321 -0.73 10.11 12.21
CA THR A 321 -0.04 11.18 12.95
C THR A 321 1.46 11.05 12.68
N LEU A 322 2.10 12.15 12.29
CA LEU A 322 3.54 12.19 12.13
C LEU A 322 4.23 12.85 13.31
N PHE A 323 5.36 12.29 13.70
CA PHE A 323 6.24 12.83 14.73
C PHE A 323 7.70 12.81 14.25
N ALA A 324 8.44 13.87 14.50
CA ALA A 324 9.85 13.97 14.16
C ALA A 324 10.72 13.23 15.17
N GLY A 325 10.91 11.92 14.99
CA GLY A 325 11.57 11.04 15.95
C GLY A 325 13.07 10.89 15.71
N ALA A 326 13.88 11.13 16.73
CA ALA A 326 15.33 10.96 16.69
C ALA A 326 15.79 9.55 17.16
N GLY A 327 14.86 8.70 17.56
CA GLY A 327 15.12 7.36 18.09
C GLY A 327 14.26 7.04 19.28
N VAL A 328 14.46 5.85 19.85
CA VAL A 328 13.70 5.35 21.01
C VAL A 328 14.59 5.34 22.24
N GLN A 329 14.13 5.98 23.32
CA GLN A 329 14.71 5.84 24.65
C GLN A 329 13.83 4.92 25.48
N GLY A 330 14.33 3.76 25.84
CA GLY A 330 13.62 2.82 26.70
C GLY A 330 13.57 3.29 28.15
N VAL A 331 12.41 3.17 28.78
CA VAL A 331 12.19 3.41 30.21
C VAL A 331 11.71 2.12 30.85
N VAL A 332 12.42 1.66 31.85
CA VAL A 332 12.07 0.45 32.61
C VAL A 332 11.78 0.83 34.08
N ASP A 333 10.53 0.64 34.47
CA ASP A 333 10.10 0.79 35.87
C ASP A 333 9.26 -0.43 36.27
N GLN A 334 9.83 -1.27 37.13
CA GLN A 334 9.22 -2.51 37.63
C GLN A 334 8.68 -2.36 39.07
N LEU A 335 8.87 -1.21 39.67
CA LEU A 335 8.56 -1.00 41.09
C LEU A 335 7.38 -0.08 41.34
N SER A 336 7.14 0.90 40.49
CA SER A 336 6.06 1.84 40.65
C SER A 336 4.69 1.14 40.60
N ARG A 337 3.83 1.49 41.57
CA ARG A 337 2.46 0.99 41.70
C ARG A 337 1.44 2.13 41.77
N THR A 338 1.91 3.37 41.78
CA THR A 338 1.09 4.56 41.72
C THR A 338 1.46 5.40 40.52
N PRO A 339 0.52 6.17 39.97
CA PRO A 339 0.77 7.00 38.78
C PRO A 339 1.81 8.09 39.05
N GLU A 340 1.84 8.65 40.26
CA GLU A 340 2.82 9.69 40.65
C GLU A 340 4.24 9.11 40.64
N SER A 341 4.42 7.91 41.19
CA SER A 341 5.73 7.24 41.21
C SER A 341 6.18 6.91 39.77
N LEU A 342 5.28 6.44 38.91
CA LEU A 342 5.60 6.15 37.52
C LEU A 342 5.87 7.43 36.72
N ALA A 343 5.09 8.50 36.93
CA ALA A 343 5.34 9.81 36.31
C ALA A 343 6.72 10.36 36.67
N LEU A 344 7.19 10.15 37.91
CA LEU A 344 8.54 10.53 38.33
C LEU A 344 9.62 9.78 37.51
N SER A 345 9.44 8.48 37.26
CA SER A 345 10.36 7.69 36.45
C SER A 345 10.37 8.17 34.98
N LEU A 346 9.20 8.48 34.43
CA LEU A 346 9.08 9.03 33.08
C LEU A 346 9.75 10.42 32.99
N ALA A 347 9.51 11.30 33.96
CA ALA A 347 10.14 12.61 34.02
C ALA A 347 11.67 12.51 34.13
N ALA A 348 12.19 11.57 34.92
CA ALA A 348 13.63 11.35 35.01
C ALA A 348 14.27 10.94 33.70
N ALA A 349 13.60 10.07 32.91
CA ALA A 349 14.03 9.70 31.56
C ALA A 349 13.96 10.86 30.57
N LEU A 350 12.89 11.66 30.61
CA LEU A 350 12.76 12.86 29.78
C LEU A 350 13.83 13.90 30.06
N ARG A 351 14.27 14.06 31.30
CA ARG A 351 15.37 14.96 31.68
C ARG A 351 16.72 14.58 31.07
N VAL A 352 16.94 13.31 30.75
CA VAL A 352 18.16 12.83 30.11
C VAL A 352 18.22 13.30 28.64
N VAL A 353 17.09 13.26 27.94
CA VAL A 353 17.01 13.66 26.52
C VAL A 353 16.76 15.15 26.35
N ALA A 354 15.98 15.76 27.24
CA ALA A 354 15.71 17.20 27.27
C ALA A 354 16.74 17.95 28.13
N HIS A 355 18.00 17.98 27.71
CA HIS A 355 19.08 18.57 28.47
C HIS A 355 18.93 20.09 28.58
N PRO A 356 19.18 20.73 29.75
CA PRO A 356 19.02 22.17 29.96
C PRO A 356 19.82 23.07 28.99
N LYS A 357 20.89 22.55 28.41
CA LYS A 357 21.67 23.26 27.38
C LYS A 357 21.06 23.24 25.99
N LEU A 358 19.95 22.52 25.79
CA LEU A 358 19.16 22.59 24.58
C LEU A 358 18.34 23.89 24.63
N ALA A 359 18.75 24.88 23.87
CA ALA A 359 18.14 26.23 23.90
C ALA A 359 16.88 26.36 23.05
N ILE A 360 16.42 25.28 22.44
CA ILE A 360 15.29 25.24 21.52
C ILE A 360 14.19 24.34 22.09
N ALA A 361 12.95 24.57 21.70
CA ALA A 361 11.81 23.73 22.05
C ALA A 361 12.07 22.25 21.70
N PHE A 362 11.61 21.37 22.56
CA PHE A 362 11.78 19.94 22.48
C PHE A 362 10.41 19.27 22.63
N ASP A 363 10.11 18.34 21.73
CA ASP A 363 8.93 17.51 21.79
C ASP A 363 9.32 16.07 22.13
N ALA A 364 8.47 15.39 22.90
CA ALA A 364 8.60 13.98 23.20
C ALA A 364 7.29 13.24 22.97
N MET A 365 7.36 12.08 22.34
CA MET A 365 6.24 11.16 22.24
C MET A 365 6.43 10.05 23.28
N LEU A 366 5.47 9.91 24.19
CA LEU A 366 5.44 8.80 25.15
C LEU A 366 4.67 7.63 24.54
N VAL A 367 5.32 6.48 24.44
CA VAL A 367 4.69 5.22 24.04
C VAL A 367 4.69 4.30 25.25
N LEU A 368 3.52 4.10 25.84
CA LEU A 368 3.34 3.33 27.08
C LEU A 368 3.12 1.85 26.76
N SER A 369 3.83 0.98 27.50
CA SER A 369 3.52 -0.45 27.49
C SER A 369 2.19 -0.73 28.22
N PRO A 370 1.54 -1.89 27.97
CA PRO A 370 0.31 -2.26 28.65
C PRO A 370 0.44 -2.25 30.19
N GLU A 371 1.60 -2.60 30.73
CA GLU A 371 1.87 -2.59 32.18
C GLU A 371 1.88 -1.17 32.74
N HIS A 372 2.58 -0.27 32.08
CA HIS A 372 2.63 1.14 32.50
C HIS A 372 1.26 1.81 32.30
N GLY A 373 0.57 1.55 31.16
CA GLY A 373 -0.76 2.05 30.90
C GLY A 373 -1.79 1.62 31.95
N ARG A 374 -1.67 0.39 32.46
CA ARG A 374 -2.54 -0.13 33.51
C ARG A 374 -2.45 0.69 34.80
N VAL A 375 -1.27 1.17 35.20
CA VAL A 375 -1.10 1.99 36.42
C VAL A 375 -1.92 3.28 36.33
N PHE A 376 -1.94 3.94 35.17
CA PHE A 376 -2.76 5.14 34.97
C PHE A 376 -4.25 4.81 34.90
N ARG A 377 -4.61 3.70 34.24
CA ARG A 377 -6.01 3.24 34.14
C ARG A 377 -6.62 2.93 35.49
N GLU A 378 -5.92 2.15 36.33
CA GLU A 378 -6.39 1.75 37.65
C GLU A 378 -6.57 2.95 38.62
N ALA A 379 -5.79 4.02 38.38
CA ALA A 379 -5.86 5.25 39.16
C ALA A 379 -6.79 6.31 38.51
N GLU A 380 -7.45 5.97 37.39
CA GLU A 380 -8.34 6.87 36.64
C GLU A 380 -7.65 8.20 36.24
N TRP A 381 -6.35 8.13 35.92
CA TRP A 381 -5.67 9.28 35.34
C TRP A 381 -5.97 9.38 33.85
N ASP A 382 -6.42 10.55 33.45
CA ASP A 382 -6.52 10.91 32.03
C ASP A 382 -5.18 11.45 31.50
N ARG A 383 -5.13 11.70 30.20
CA ARG A 383 -3.94 12.24 29.52
C ARG A 383 -3.56 13.61 30.05
N ASP A 384 -4.55 14.49 30.28
CA ASP A 384 -4.28 15.86 30.68
C ASP A 384 -3.65 15.91 32.07
N ARG A 385 -4.10 15.04 32.99
CA ARG A 385 -3.52 14.90 34.31
C ARG A 385 -2.07 14.39 34.26
N LEU A 386 -1.80 13.39 33.42
CA LEU A 386 -0.44 12.90 33.22
C LEU A 386 0.48 14.00 32.66
N LEU A 387 0.03 14.73 31.66
CA LEU A 387 0.79 15.82 31.06
C LEU A 387 1.04 16.96 32.05
N ALA A 388 0.07 17.31 32.88
CA ALA A 388 0.21 18.33 33.94
C ALA A 388 1.25 17.90 34.96
N GLU A 389 1.20 16.67 35.45
CA GLU A 389 2.17 16.11 36.40
C GLU A 389 3.59 16.10 35.82
N LEU A 390 3.74 15.63 34.57
CA LEU A 390 5.04 15.66 33.90
C LEU A 390 5.57 17.10 33.71
N GLY A 391 4.69 18.05 33.39
CA GLY A 391 5.02 19.46 33.29
C GLY A 391 5.57 20.04 34.61
N GLU A 392 4.94 19.71 35.72
CA GLU A 392 5.44 20.11 37.06
C GLU A 392 6.80 19.48 37.36
N LEU A 393 6.94 18.17 37.15
CA LEU A 393 8.16 17.41 37.41
C LEU A 393 9.34 17.85 36.51
N LEU A 394 9.08 18.32 35.31
CA LEU A 394 10.10 18.76 34.33
C LEU A 394 10.44 20.25 34.46
N THR A 395 9.68 21.01 35.21
CA THR A 395 9.95 22.43 35.42
C THR A 395 11.21 22.60 36.30
N LEU A 396 12.20 23.33 35.78
CA LEU A 396 13.45 23.63 36.47
C LEU A 396 13.49 25.10 36.86
N PRO A 397 13.98 25.41 38.08
CA PRO A 397 14.27 26.81 38.47
C PRO A 397 15.31 27.42 37.51
N GLY A 398 15.11 28.67 37.10
CA GLY A 398 16.05 29.34 36.20
C GLY A 398 17.50 29.43 36.71
N ALA A 399 17.71 29.21 38.02
CA ALA A 399 19.04 29.18 38.62
C ALA A 399 19.76 27.82 38.35
N GLU A 400 19.06 26.79 37.90
CA GLU A 400 19.59 25.49 37.53
C GLU A 400 19.93 25.38 36.04
N LEU A 401 19.49 26.33 35.25
CA LEU A 401 19.76 26.48 33.81
C LEU A 401 21.01 27.32 33.57
#